data_c3389cf9a048a098e99ac8eaaac4caf7
#
_entry.id   c3389cf9a048a098e99ac8eaaac4caf7
#
_cell.length_a   1.000
_cell.length_b   1.000
_cell.length_c   1.000
_cell.angle_alpha   90.00
_cell.angle_beta   90.00
_cell.angle_gamma   90.00
#
_symmetry.space_group_name_H-M   'P 1'
#
loop_
_entity.id
_entity.type
_entity.pdbx_description
1 polymer ?
#
loop_
_entity_poly.entity_id
_entity_poly.type
_entity_poly.pdbx_seq_one_letter_code
_entity_poly.pdbx_strand_id
1 'polypeptide(L)'
;MKKQIALVAGGYSGEYEVSLKSADGLYSFIDRTRYDLHRVLLTREAWSVLLADGSQVPIDRNDFSYRTPDGRQVHFDLAYITIHGTPGEDGRLQGYFDMIGLPYSSCGTLASALTFNKYTCTQFLRSQGIRVADAIRLRRGEQVSEDTVVKSLGLPVFVKPNAGGSSLGTTKVKVADKIEEAVQRALTCDDEVIIERFVAGTEVTCGCYQANGRMTLLPLTEVVTSNDFFDFDAKYNGQVSEITPARISDEMTRWVQNLTQNIYRLIGAKGIIRVDFILPPDGSEPVVLEVNTTPGMTTTSFIPQQIRAAGLQITEVMTEIIENELNNR
;
A
#
# COMPACT_ATOMS: atom_id res chain seq x y z
N MET A 1 -17.50 -26.79 -7.86
CA MET A 1 -17.08 -25.77 -8.84
C MET A 1 -15.98 -24.95 -8.19
N LYS A 2 -14.98 -24.48 -8.94
CA LYS A 2 -13.99 -23.56 -8.44
C LYS A 2 -14.63 -22.23 -8.09
N LYS A 3 -14.07 -21.55 -7.08
CA LYS A 3 -14.48 -20.18 -6.74
C LYS A 3 -14.01 -19.22 -7.81
N GLN A 4 -14.86 -18.24 -8.16
CA GLN A 4 -14.60 -17.23 -9.18
C GLN A 4 -13.95 -16.00 -8.53
N ILE A 5 -12.69 -15.74 -8.82
CA ILE A 5 -11.92 -14.65 -8.22
C ILE A 5 -11.65 -13.57 -9.26
N ALA A 6 -12.11 -12.35 -8.99
CA ALA A 6 -11.74 -11.19 -9.78
C ALA A 6 -10.37 -10.66 -9.31
N LEU A 7 -9.33 -10.73 -10.16
CA LEU A 7 -8.07 -10.01 -9.94
C LEU A 7 -8.24 -8.58 -10.47
N VAL A 8 -8.48 -7.65 -9.55
CA VAL A 8 -8.85 -6.27 -9.88
C VAL A 8 -7.61 -5.40 -9.94
N ALA A 9 -7.28 -4.93 -11.14
CA ALA A 9 -6.07 -4.17 -11.45
C ALA A 9 -6.37 -2.87 -12.23
N GLY A 10 -5.35 -2.07 -12.50
CA GLY A 10 -5.45 -0.79 -13.19
C GLY A 10 -5.49 0.37 -12.22
N GLY A 11 -6.60 1.10 -12.17
CA GLY A 11 -6.77 2.26 -11.30
C GLY A 11 -6.62 3.58 -12.04
N TYR A 12 -6.64 4.68 -11.28
CA TYR A 12 -6.70 6.06 -11.81
C TYR A 12 -5.47 6.88 -11.44
N SER A 13 -4.49 6.24 -10.79
CA SER A 13 -3.24 6.86 -10.32
C SER A 13 -2.10 6.64 -11.32
N GLY A 14 -0.98 7.30 -11.09
CA GLY A 14 0.26 7.09 -11.83
C GLY A 14 0.91 5.70 -11.61
N GLU A 15 0.31 4.85 -10.75
CA GLU A 15 0.80 3.50 -10.44
C GLU A 15 0.08 2.40 -11.24
N TYR A 16 -0.65 2.78 -12.30
CA TYR A 16 -1.40 1.86 -13.17
C TYR A 16 -0.57 0.65 -13.63
N GLU A 17 0.62 0.88 -14.17
CA GLU A 17 1.52 -0.18 -14.65
C GLU A 17 2.03 -1.09 -13.52
N VAL A 18 2.23 -0.55 -12.34
CA VAL A 18 2.62 -1.34 -11.15
C VAL A 18 1.49 -2.26 -10.73
N SER A 19 0.25 -1.78 -10.81
CA SER A 19 -0.95 -2.56 -10.55
C SER A 19 -1.09 -3.75 -11.51
N LEU A 20 -0.85 -3.54 -12.82
CA LEU A 20 -0.88 -4.62 -13.81
C LEU A 20 0.18 -5.69 -13.53
N LYS A 21 1.42 -5.27 -13.22
CA LYS A 21 2.50 -6.19 -12.85
C LYS A 21 2.20 -6.96 -11.56
N SER A 22 1.56 -6.32 -10.58
CA SER A 22 1.11 -6.97 -9.35
C SER A 22 0.02 -8.01 -9.63
N ALA A 23 -0.91 -7.73 -10.54
CA ALA A 23 -1.91 -8.69 -10.98
C ALA A 23 -1.29 -9.92 -11.68
N ASP A 24 -0.25 -9.72 -12.49
CA ASP A 24 0.49 -10.84 -13.11
C ASP A 24 1.20 -11.69 -12.05
N GLY A 25 1.79 -11.05 -11.04
CA GLY A 25 2.38 -11.75 -9.89
C GLY A 25 1.34 -12.60 -9.16
N LEU A 26 0.21 -12.01 -8.78
CA LEU A 26 -0.89 -12.72 -8.12
C LEU A 26 -1.46 -13.86 -8.98
N TYR A 27 -1.59 -13.66 -10.28
CA TYR A 27 -2.03 -14.71 -11.20
C TYR A 27 -1.10 -15.94 -11.17
N SER A 28 0.19 -15.73 -10.91
CA SER A 28 1.19 -16.81 -10.75
C SER A 28 1.20 -17.43 -9.35
N PHE A 29 0.80 -16.68 -8.32
CA PHE A 29 0.86 -17.09 -6.91
C PHE A 29 -0.40 -17.83 -6.45
N ILE A 30 -1.58 -17.46 -6.97
CA ILE A 30 -2.85 -18.04 -6.55
C ILE A 30 -3.05 -19.42 -7.18
N ASP A 31 -3.52 -20.37 -6.39
CA ASP A 31 -3.75 -21.76 -6.80
C ASP A 31 -4.91 -21.91 -7.79
N ARG A 32 -4.58 -22.02 -9.07
CA ARG A 32 -5.55 -22.22 -10.16
C ARG A 32 -6.18 -23.59 -10.20
N THR A 33 -5.77 -24.52 -9.35
CA THR A 33 -6.49 -25.79 -9.19
C THR A 33 -7.74 -25.61 -8.34
N ARG A 34 -7.74 -24.64 -7.41
CA ARG A 34 -8.85 -24.29 -6.51
C ARG A 34 -9.71 -23.14 -7.01
N TYR A 35 -9.12 -22.17 -7.71
CA TYR A 35 -9.77 -20.91 -8.12
C TYR A 35 -9.76 -20.73 -9.63
N ASP A 36 -10.83 -20.15 -10.17
CA ASP A 36 -10.87 -19.59 -11.51
C ASP A 36 -10.59 -18.10 -11.42
N LEU A 37 -9.50 -17.64 -12.04
CA LEU A 37 -9.03 -16.25 -11.95
C LEU A 37 -9.44 -15.47 -13.17
N HIS A 38 -10.07 -14.32 -12.96
CA HIS A 38 -10.49 -13.40 -14.00
C HIS A 38 -9.74 -12.07 -13.82
N ARG A 39 -9.01 -11.63 -14.84
CA ARG A 39 -8.34 -10.32 -14.84
C ARG A 39 -9.37 -9.24 -15.08
N VAL A 40 -9.63 -8.41 -14.09
CA VAL A 40 -10.57 -7.29 -14.17
C VAL A 40 -9.79 -6.00 -14.19
N LEU A 41 -9.94 -5.24 -15.28
CA LEU A 41 -9.27 -3.98 -15.49
C LEU A 41 -10.21 -2.81 -15.21
N LEU A 42 -9.83 -1.93 -14.29
CA LEU A 42 -10.55 -0.72 -13.96
C LEU A 42 -9.78 0.49 -14.49
N THR A 43 -10.43 1.25 -15.36
CA THR A 43 -9.99 2.59 -15.78
C THR A 43 -11.10 3.60 -15.51
N ARG A 44 -10.82 4.89 -15.70
CA ARG A 44 -11.87 5.93 -15.58
C ARG A 44 -12.98 5.74 -16.60
N GLU A 45 -12.61 5.26 -17.79
CA GLU A 45 -13.50 5.10 -18.95
C GLU A 45 -14.31 3.82 -18.86
N ALA A 46 -13.67 2.71 -18.46
CA ALA A 46 -14.28 1.39 -18.52
C ALA A 46 -13.84 0.46 -17.37
N TRP A 47 -14.75 -0.42 -16.99
CA TRP A 47 -14.46 -1.58 -16.15
C TRP A 47 -14.73 -2.82 -16.99
N SER A 48 -13.73 -3.67 -17.16
CA SER A 48 -13.82 -4.81 -18.08
C SER A 48 -13.05 -6.02 -17.58
N VAL A 49 -13.48 -7.22 -17.99
CA VAL A 49 -12.71 -8.45 -17.87
C VAL A 49 -11.85 -8.62 -19.12
N LEU A 50 -10.55 -8.85 -18.92
CA LEU A 50 -9.62 -9.19 -20.00
C LEU A 50 -9.68 -10.70 -20.24
N LEU A 51 -10.14 -11.11 -21.42
CA LEU A 51 -10.21 -12.52 -21.83
C LEU A 51 -8.87 -13.04 -22.34
N ALA A 52 -8.75 -14.36 -22.45
CA ALA A 52 -7.51 -15.02 -22.86
C ALA A 52 -7.07 -14.68 -24.31
N ASP A 53 -7.99 -14.30 -25.17
CA ASP A 53 -7.74 -13.87 -26.55
C ASP A 53 -7.37 -12.37 -26.65
N GLY A 54 -7.29 -11.67 -25.50
CA GLY A 54 -7.00 -10.24 -25.41
C GLY A 54 -8.22 -9.33 -25.59
N SER A 55 -9.39 -9.87 -25.88
CA SER A 55 -10.64 -9.09 -25.95
C SER A 55 -11.10 -8.67 -24.55
N GLN A 56 -11.90 -7.62 -24.48
CA GLN A 56 -12.44 -7.09 -23.23
C GLN A 56 -13.96 -7.17 -23.22
N VAL A 57 -14.51 -7.62 -22.10
CA VAL A 57 -15.94 -7.71 -21.87
C VAL A 57 -16.32 -6.79 -20.71
N PRO A 58 -17.32 -5.91 -20.86
CA PRO A 58 -17.68 -4.97 -19.81
C PRO A 58 -18.19 -5.66 -18.54
N ILE A 59 -17.86 -5.08 -17.39
CA ILE A 59 -18.42 -5.41 -16.07
C ILE A 59 -19.76 -4.71 -15.92
N ASP A 60 -20.78 -5.43 -15.47
CA ASP A 60 -22.02 -4.84 -14.94
C ASP A 60 -21.71 -4.23 -13.56
N ARG A 61 -21.79 -2.89 -13.47
CA ARG A 61 -21.47 -2.16 -12.23
C ARG A 61 -22.58 -2.25 -11.17
N ASN A 62 -23.72 -2.87 -11.47
CA ASN A 62 -24.78 -3.05 -10.47
C ASN A 62 -24.46 -4.18 -9.48
N ASP A 63 -23.76 -5.24 -9.96
CA ASP A 63 -23.45 -6.42 -9.15
C ASP A 63 -22.03 -6.95 -9.35
N PHE A 64 -21.18 -6.21 -10.07
CA PHE A 64 -19.79 -6.56 -10.43
C PHE A 64 -19.69 -7.92 -11.15
N SER A 65 -20.66 -8.27 -11.97
CA SER A 65 -20.66 -9.47 -12.82
C SER A 65 -20.28 -9.14 -14.27
N TYR A 66 -20.12 -10.18 -15.08
CA TYR A 66 -19.96 -9.99 -16.52
C TYR A 66 -20.62 -11.14 -17.30
N ARG A 67 -20.91 -10.91 -18.58
CA ARG A 67 -21.43 -11.92 -19.48
C ARG A 67 -20.36 -12.36 -20.46
N THR A 68 -20.04 -13.66 -20.48
CA THR A 68 -19.09 -14.23 -21.43
C THR A 68 -19.58 -14.11 -22.88
N PRO A 69 -18.70 -14.20 -23.90
CA PRO A 69 -19.10 -14.15 -25.30
C PRO A 69 -20.14 -15.21 -25.72
N ASP A 70 -20.13 -16.37 -25.04
CA ASP A 70 -21.11 -17.44 -25.23
C ASP A 70 -22.45 -17.23 -24.45
N GLY A 71 -22.56 -16.07 -23.77
CA GLY A 71 -23.80 -15.63 -23.12
C GLY A 71 -23.96 -16.07 -21.65
N ARG A 72 -23.01 -16.79 -21.06
CA ARG A 72 -23.05 -17.22 -19.66
C ARG A 72 -22.77 -16.03 -18.73
N GLN A 73 -23.59 -15.88 -17.69
CA GLN A 73 -23.36 -14.91 -16.61
C GLN A 73 -22.34 -15.46 -15.62
N VAL A 74 -21.34 -14.65 -15.27
CA VAL A 74 -20.31 -14.95 -14.26
C VAL A 74 -20.41 -13.96 -13.13
N HIS A 75 -20.66 -14.46 -11.92
CA HIS A 75 -20.59 -13.71 -10.67
C HIS A 75 -19.31 -14.09 -9.93
N PHE A 76 -18.66 -13.12 -9.31
CA PHE A 76 -17.46 -13.38 -8.52
C PHE A 76 -17.80 -13.76 -7.08
N ASP A 77 -17.02 -14.67 -6.53
CA ASP A 77 -17.08 -15.02 -5.11
C ASP A 77 -16.25 -14.04 -4.26
N LEU A 78 -15.16 -13.48 -4.84
CA LEU A 78 -14.27 -12.54 -4.18
C LEU A 78 -13.55 -11.64 -5.20
N ALA A 79 -13.31 -10.38 -4.82
CA ALA A 79 -12.44 -9.46 -5.53
C ALA A 79 -11.07 -9.37 -4.85
N TYR A 80 -10.01 -9.81 -5.54
CA TYR A 80 -8.64 -9.58 -5.07
C TYR A 80 -8.15 -8.25 -5.64
N ILE A 81 -8.05 -7.22 -4.77
CA ILE A 81 -7.69 -5.86 -5.17
C ILE A 81 -6.17 -5.74 -5.22
N THR A 82 -5.65 -5.26 -6.34
CA THR A 82 -4.23 -4.92 -6.51
C THR A 82 -4.03 -3.56 -7.19
N ILE A 83 -5.04 -2.69 -7.08
CA ILE A 83 -4.96 -1.32 -7.56
C ILE A 83 -4.21 -0.49 -6.51
N HIS A 84 -3.06 0.07 -6.91
CA HIS A 84 -2.32 1.04 -6.11
C HIS A 84 -2.90 2.44 -6.32
N GLY A 85 -3.11 3.17 -5.22
CA GLY A 85 -3.79 4.45 -5.23
C GLY A 85 -5.31 4.34 -5.47
N THR A 86 -5.90 5.40 -6.02
CA THR A 86 -7.34 5.49 -6.30
C THR A 86 -7.76 4.56 -7.44
N PRO A 87 -8.87 3.81 -7.32
CA PRO A 87 -9.80 3.72 -6.19
C PRO A 87 -9.52 2.53 -5.24
N GLY A 88 -8.38 1.86 -5.34
CA GLY A 88 -8.08 0.58 -4.68
C GLY A 88 -7.53 0.71 -3.25
N GLU A 89 -6.91 1.86 -2.91
CA GLU A 89 -6.32 2.10 -1.59
C GLU A 89 -7.03 3.18 -0.77
N ASP A 90 -7.95 3.94 -1.36
CA ASP A 90 -8.58 5.10 -0.73
C ASP A 90 -9.98 4.81 -0.16
N GLY A 91 -10.39 3.54 -0.12
CA GLY A 91 -11.66 3.10 0.42
C GLY A 91 -12.85 3.17 -0.54
N ARG A 92 -12.71 3.78 -1.72
CA ARG A 92 -13.82 3.95 -2.68
C ARG A 92 -14.28 2.62 -3.27
N LEU A 93 -13.35 1.80 -3.73
CA LEU A 93 -13.66 0.49 -4.30
C LEU A 93 -14.16 -0.47 -3.23
N GLN A 94 -13.61 -0.41 -2.04
CA GLN A 94 -14.04 -1.17 -0.88
C GLN A 94 -15.50 -0.83 -0.52
N GLY A 95 -15.84 0.48 -0.45
CA GLY A 95 -17.21 0.92 -0.19
C GLY A 95 -18.20 0.49 -1.27
N TYR A 96 -17.79 0.45 -2.53
CA TYR A 96 -18.61 -0.11 -3.61
C TYR A 96 -18.84 -1.62 -3.39
N PHE A 97 -17.80 -2.39 -3.07
CA PHE A 97 -17.94 -3.83 -2.82
C PHE A 97 -18.75 -4.12 -1.54
N ASP A 98 -18.62 -3.29 -0.49
CA ASP A 98 -19.47 -3.38 0.70
C ASP A 98 -20.96 -3.22 0.34
N MET A 99 -21.31 -2.25 -0.53
CA MET A 99 -22.71 -1.99 -0.95
C MET A 99 -23.32 -3.14 -1.74
N ILE A 100 -22.54 -3.83 -2.56
CA ILE A 100 -23.04 -4.97 -3.37
C ILE A 100 -22.83 -6.33 -2.68
N GLY A 101 -22.20 -6.35 -1.49
CA GLY A 101 -21.96 -7.57 -0.72
C GLY A 101 -20.90 -8.51 -1.33
N LEU A 102 -19.96 -7.99 -2.14
CA LEU A 102 -18.87 -8.77 -2.70
C LEU A 102 -17.66 -8.74 -1.75
N PRO A 103 -17.20 -9.89 -1.21
CA PRO A 103 -15.97 -9.96 -0.41
C PRO A 103 -14.74 -9.52 -1.19
N TYR A 104 -13.75 -8.95 -0.48
CA TYR A 104 -12.50 -8.50 -1.10
C TYR A 104 -11.28 -8.70 -0.18
N SER A 105 -10.09 -8.75 -0.77
CA SER A 105 -8.83 -9.17 -0.12
C SER A 105 -8.10 -8.09 0.67
N SER A 106 -8.52 -6.82 0.61
CA SER A 106 -7.83 -5.69 1.25
C SER A 106 -8.54 -5.22 2.52
N CYS A 107 -7.95 -4.24 3.20
CA CYS A 107 -8.60 -3.52 4.31
C CYS A 107 -9.95 -2.97 3.91
N GLY A 108 -10.85 -2.81 4.88
CA GLY A 108 -12.17 -2.19 4.67
C GLY A 108 -12.08 -0.69 4.39
N THR A 109 -13.22 -0.10 4.03
CA THR A 109 -13.37 1.30 3.60
C THR A 109 -12.68 2.29 4.55
N LEU A 110 -12.92 2.20 5.85
CA LEU A 110 -12.36 3.14 6.83
C LEU A 110 -10.83 3.01 6.94
N ALA A 111 -10.32 1.78 7.06
CA ALA A 111 -8.89 1.56 7.21
C ALA A 111 -8.13 2.01 5.95
N SER A 112 -8.63 1.70 4.76
CA SER A 112 -8.06 2.13 3.49
C SER A 112 -8.04 3.66 3.36
N ALA A 113 -9.16 4.33 3.60
CA ALA A 113 -9.23 5.79 3.54
C ALA A 113 -8.32 6.48 4.57
N LEU A 114 -8.26 5.94 5.80
CA LEU A 114 -7.41 6.45 6.88
C LEU A 114 -5.93 6.36 6.49
N THR A 115 -5.48 5.19 6.04
CA THR A 115 -4.05 4.95 5.76
C THR A 115 -3.58 5.63 4.49
N PHE A 116 -4.43 5.79 3.49
CA PHE A 116 -4.10 6.48 2.25
C PHE A 116 -3.86 7.98 2.46
N ASN A 117 -4.55 8.61 3.41
CA ASN A 117 -4.30 9.98 3.83
C ASN A 117 -3.18 10.02 4.88
N LYS A 118 -1.94 10.30 4.45
CA LYS A 118 -0.72 10.23 5.27
C LYS A 118 -0.81 11.06 6.54
N TYR A 119 -1.29 12.30 6.45
CA TYR A 119 -1.43 13.19 7.61
C TYR A 119 -2.43 12.62 8.61
N THR A 120 -3.61 12.22 8.16
CA THR A 120 -4.65 11.67 9.03
C THR A 120 -4.19 10.37 9.68
N CYS A 121 -3.54 9.48 8.93
CA CYS A 121 -2.97 8.24 9.43
C CYS A 121 -1.92 8.50 10.53
N THR A 122 -0.96 9.38 10.28
CA THR A 122 0.10 9.68 11.27
C THR A 122 -0.48 10.38 12.51
N GLN A 123 -1.47 11.29 12.38
CA GLN A 123 -2.13 11.89 13.55
C GLN A 123 -2.94 10.85 14.34
N PHE A 124 -3.64 9.93 13.67
CA PHE A 124 -4.31 8.82 14.34
C PHE A 124 -3.32 7.96 15.11
N LEU A 125 -2.23 7.52 14.48
CA LEU A 125 -1.21 6.69 15.13
C LEU A 125 -0.56 7.42 16.31
N ARG A 126 -0.27 8.72 16.18
CA ARG A 126 0.24 9.56 17.27
C ARG A 126 -0.73 9.60 18.46
N SER A 127 -2.04 9.73 18.20
CA SER A 127 -3.05 9.72 19.28
C SER A 127 -3.11 8.40 20.05
N GLN A 128 -2.62 7.31 19.44
CA GLN A 128 -2.49 5.99 20.06
C GLN A 128 -1.10 5.76 20.70
N GLY A 129 -0.28 6.80 20.82
CA GLY A 129 1.06 6.73 21.43
C GLY A 129 2.13 6.13 20.51
N ILE A 130 1.88 5.97 19.22
CA ILE A 130 2.86 5.47 18.24
C ILE A 130 3.67 6.64 17.69
N ARG A 131 4.99 6.48 17.68
CA ARG A 131 5.92 7.52 17.21
C ARG A 131 5.85 7.68 15.69
N VAL A 132 5.61 8.92 15.27
CA VAL A 132 5.57 9.37 13.87
C VAL A 132 6.33 10.69 13.75
N ALA A 133 6.74 11.06 12.55
CA ALA A 133 7.39 12.35 12.31
C ALA A 133 6.42 13.52 12.57
N ASP A 134 6.95 14.65 13.06
CA ASP A 134 6.17 15.90 13.13
C ASP A 134 5.90 16.41 11.72
N ALA A 135 4.71 16.92 11.49
CA ALA A 135 4.29 17.37 10.16
C ALA A 135 3.37 18.60 10.21
N ILE A 136 3.44 19.39 9.16
CA ILE A 136 2.52 20.46 8.84
C ILE A 136 1.76 20.04 7.58
N ARG A 137 0.42 20.14 7.60
CA ARG A 137 -0.42 19.92 6.41
C ARG A 137 -0.82 21.26 5.84
N LEU A 138 -0.79 21.36 4.50
CA LEU A 138 -1.30 22.49 3.73
C LEU A 138 -2.31 21.99 2.70
N ARG A 139 -3.41 22.72 2.55
CA ARG A 139 -4.35 22.55 1.45
C ARG A 139 -4.00 23.51 0.32
N ARG A 140 -4.45 23.19 -0.88
CA ARG A 140 -4.31 24.10 -2.03
C ARG A 140 -4.85 25.50 -1.69
N GLY A 141 -4.00 26.52 -1.86
CA GLY A 141 -4.30 27.92 -1.51
C GLY A 141 -3.92 28.33 -0.09
N GLU A 142 -3.60 27.40 0.80
CA GLU A 142 -3.00 27.71 2.11
C GLU A 142 -1.49 27.96 1.96
N GLN A 143 -0.95 28.81 2.83
CA GLN A 143 0.47 29.15 2.87
C GLN A 143 1.02 28.96 4.28
N VAL A 144 2.30 28.64 4.35
CA VAL A 144 3.07 28.63 5.59
C VAL A 144 4.39 29.35 5.34
N SER A 145 4.82 30.19 6.27
CA SER A 145 6.12 30.83 6.14
C SER A 145 7.25 29.83 6.36
N GLU A 146 8.34 29.98 5.61
CA GLU A 146 9.56 29.18 5.75
C GLU A 146 10.07 29.20 7.19
N ASP A 147 10.06 30.36 7.85
CA ASP A 147 10.41 30.53 9.25
C ASP A 147 9.57 29.65 10.19
N THR A 148 8.26 29.52 9.93
CA THR A 148 7.38 28.65 10.71
C THR A 148 7.76 27.19 10.53
N VAL A 149 8.02 26.75 9.30
CA VAL A 149 8.46 25.39 9.01
C VAL A 149 9.79 25.10 9.71
N VAL A 150 10.78 25.97 9.55
CA VAL A 150 12.11 25.80 10.16
C VAL A 150 12.04 25.77 11.69
N LYS A 151 11.25 26.64 12.32
CA LYS A 151 11.07 26.67 13.78
C LYS A 151 10.38 25.43 14.31
N SER A 152 9.38 24.90 13.60
CA SER A 152 8.56 23.79 14.05
C SER A 152 9.19 22.42 13.73
N LEU A 153 9.78 22.28 12.54
CA LEU A 153 10.24 21.00 12.02
C LEU A 153 11.75 20.89 11.91
N GLY A 154 12.48 22.02 11.85
CA GLY A 154 13.90 22.03 11.50
C GLY A 154 14.12 21.76 10.01
N LEU A 155 15.38 21.62 9.62
CA LEU A 155 15.81 21.18 8.29
C LEU A 155 16.78 19.99 8.42
N PRO A 156 16.80 19.07 7.46
CA PRO A 156 15.95 19.01 6.28
C PRO A 156 14.51 18.59 6.59
N VAL A 157 13.58 18.86 5.66
CA VAL A 157 12.20 18.36 5.69
C VAL A 157 11.88 17.58 4.42
N PHE A 158 10.89 16.70 4.49
CA PHE A 158 10.24 16.13 3.30
C PHE A 158 8.96 16.89 2.99
N VAL A 159 8.80 17.29 1.73
CA VAL A 159 7.55 17.86 1.19
C VAL A 159 6.98 16.84 0.21
N LYS A 160 5.76 16.38 0.44
CA LYS A 160 5.13 15.32 -0.36
C LYS A 160 3.60 15.49 -0.45
N PRO A 161 2.95 14.95 -1.50
CA PRO A 161 1.49 14.84 -1.55
C PRO A 161 0.95 14.08 -0.34
N ASN A 162 -0.19 14.49 0.19
CA ASN A 162 -0.82 13.84 1.35
C ASN A 162 -1.40 12.47 0.99
N ALA A 163 -2.00 12.35 -0.22
CA ALA A 163 -2.50 11.11 -0.77
C ALA A 163 -1.72 10.73 -2.03
N GLY A 164 -1.26 9.49 -2.11
CA GLY A 164 -0.46 8.98 -3.24
C GLY A 164 0.66 8.05 -2.81
N GLY A 165 1.27 7.42 -3.80
CA GLY A 165 2.32 6.41 -3.62
C GLY A 165 3.57 6.68 -4.44
N SER A 166 4.49 5.71 -4.43
CA SER A 166 5.72 5.66 -5.24
C SER A 166 6.59 6.91 -5.17
N SER A 167 6.53 7.69 -4.08
CA SER A 167 7.31 8.94 -3.89
C SER A 167 7.09 10.01 -4.97
N LEU A 168 6.02 9.90 -5.78
CA LEU A 168 5.67 10.92 -6.77
C LEU A 168 5.42 12.28 -6.10
N GLY A 169 6.03 13.34 -6.61
CA GLY A 169 5.91 14.70 -6.05
C GLY A 169 6.65 14.91 -4.72
N THR A 170 7.38 13.92 -4.21
CA THR A 170 8.16 14.01 -2.97
C THR A 170 9.49 14.73 -3.20
N THR A 171 9.83 15.66 -2.31
CA THR A 171 11.10 16.42 -2.35
C THR A 171 11.71 16.51 -0.95
N LYS A 172 12.99 16.15 -0.82
CA LYS A 172 13.78 16.43 0.39
C LYS A 172 14.36 17.83 0.31
N VAL A 173 13.90 18.73 1.17
CA VAL A 173 14.28 20.13 1.19
C VAL A 173 15.32 20.37 2.27
N LYS A 174 16.52 20.81 1.87
CA LYS A 174 17.68 21.06 2.76
C LYS A 174 17.83 22.52 3.14
N VAL A 175 17.23 23.45 2.40
CA VAL A 175 17.32 24.91 2.58
C VAL A 175 15.94 25.55 2.50
N ALA A 176 15.68 26.54 3.34
CA ALA A 176 14.35 27.09 3.57
C ALA A 176 13.71 27.69 2.30
N ASP A 177 14.47 28.41 1.48
CA ASP A 177 14.04 29.07 0.25
C ASP A 177 13.51 28.11 -0.84
N LYS A 178 13.66 26.79 -0.65
CA LYS A 178 13.15 25.76 -1.55
C LYS A 178 11.83 25.12 -1.09
N ILE A 179 11.32 25.50 0.07
CA ILE A 179 10.07 24.91 0.62
C ILE A 179 8.89 25.20 -0.29
N GLU A 180 8.71 26.47 -0.69
CA GLU A 180 7.58 26.87 -1.55
C GLU A 180 7.60 26.15 -2.90
N GLU A 181 8.77 26.06 -3.56
CA GLU A 181 8.93 25.31 -4.82
C GLU A 181 8.52 23.85 -4.66
N ALA A 182 8.94 23.22 -3.56
CA ALA A 182 8.60 21.83 -3.26
C ALA A 182 7.10 21.65 -2.97
N VAL A 183 6.46 22.61 -2.28
CA VAL A 183 5.01 22.61 -2.03
C VAL A 183 4.25 22.69 -3.35
N GLN A 184 4.61 23.63 -4.23
CA GLN A 184 3.96 23.78 -5.53
C GLN A 184 4.11 22.51 -6.38
N ARG A 185 5.27 21.88 -6.35
CA ARG A 185 5.50 20.60 -7.03
C ARG A 185 4.59 19.48 -6.47
N ALA A 186 4.49 19.34 -5.16
CA ALA A 186 3.62 18.34 -4.54
C ALA A 186 2.13 18.60 -4.85
N LEU A 187 1.70 19.86 -4.93
CA LEU A 187 0.34 20.28 -5.31
C LEU A 187 -0.02 19.95 -6.77
N THR A 188 0.94 19.56 -7.62
CA THR A 188 0.60 19.02 -8.95
C THR A 188 0.03 17.60 -8.87
N CYS A 189 0.26 16.90 -7.76
CA CYS A 189 -0.13 15.50 -7.58
C CYS A 189 -1.37 15.35 -6.69
N ASP A 190 -1.60 16.28 -5.74
CA ASP A 190 -2.71 16.22 -4.78
C ASP A 190 -3.15 17.63 -4.40
N ASP A 191 -4.34 17.78 -3.82
CA ASP A 191 -4.85 19.05 -3.29
C ASP A 191 -4.37 19.34 -1.85
N GLU A 192 -3.77 18.35 -1.21
CA GLU A 192 -3.14 18.46 0.11
C GLU A 192 -1.66 18.06 0.06
N VAL A 193 -0.83 18.83 0.77
CA VAL A 193 0.61 18.59 0.91
C VAL A 193 0.96 18.42 2.39
N ILE A 194 1.89 17.53 2.70
CA ILE A 194 2.48 17.45 4.02
C ILE A 194 3.96 17.82 3.94
N ILE A 195 4.39 18.61 4.94
CA ILE A 195 5.78 18.95 5.19
C ILE A 195 6.16 18.20 6.47
N GLU A 196 7.03 17.21 6.37
CA GLU A 196 7.43 16.34 7.48
C GLU A 196 8.87 16.61 7.91
N ARG A 197 9.11 16.57 9.22
CA ARG A 197 10.47 16.53 9.79
C ARG A 197 11.21 15.31 9.23
N PHE A 198 12.44 15.53 8.77
CA PHE A 198 13.34 14.44 8.42
C PHE A 198 13.74 13.64 9.66
N VAL A 199 13.60 12.35 9.60
CA VAL A 199 14.09 11.42 10.61
C VAL A 199 15.27 10.64 10.02
N ALA A 200 16.43 10.79 10.61
CA ALA A 200 17.61 10.03 10.20
C ALA A 200 17.55 8.60 10.74
N GLY A 201 17.96 7.63 9.94
CA GLY A 201 17.97 6.24 10.37
C GLY A 201 17.96 5.24 9.22
N THR A 202 17.83 3.97 9.57
CA THR A 202 17.70 2.87 8.62
C THR A 202 16.21 2.67 8.28
N GLU A 203 15.87 2.71 6.99
CA GLU A 203 14.51 2.39 6.54
C GLU A 203 14.32 0.88 6.52
N VAL A 204 13.23 0.43 7.17
CA VAL A 204 12.81 -0.97 7.17
C VAL A 204 11.32 -1.08 6.92
N THR A 205 10.91 -2.21 6.37
CA THR A 205 9.50 -2.48 6.12
C THR A 205 9.11 -3.85 6.65
N CYS A 206 7.91 -3.95 7.23
CA CYS A 206 7.37 -5.17 7.82
C CYS A 206 5.99 -5.48 7.25
N GLY A 207 5.86 -6.62 6.59
CA GLY A 207 4.57 -7.17 6.16
C GLY A 207 3.91 -7.98 7.26
N CYS A 208 2.58 -7.96 7.29
CA CYS A 208 1.80 -8.88 8.13
C CYS A 208 0.42 -9.15 7.54
N TYR A 209 -0.17 -10.27 7.94
CA TYR A 209 -1.55 -10.61 7.60
C TYR A 209 -2.20 -11.42 8.72
N GLN A 210 -3.52 -11.43 8.74
CA GLN A 210 -4.29 -12.29 9.64
C GLN A 210 -5.19 -13.20 8.82
N ALA A 211 -5.14 -14.50 9.12
CA ALA A 211 -6.04 -15.50 8.56
C ALA A 211 -6.39 -16.54 9.64
N ASN A 212 -7.62 -17.03 9.64
CA ASN A 212 -8.10 -18.06 10.59
C ASN A 212 -7.84 -17.69 12.06
N GLY A 213 -7.98 -16.43 12.43
CA GLY A 213 -7.72 -15.91 13.77
C GLY A 213 -6.24 -15.79 14.15
N ARG A 214 -5.32 -16.20 13.28
CA ARG A 214 -3.86 -16.16 13.52
C ARG A 214 -3.22 -14.98 12.78
N MET A 215 -2.42 -14.18 13.51
CA MET A 215 -1.56 -13.16 12.93
C MET A 215 -0.22 -13.77 12.50
N THR A 216 0.21 -13.48 11.28
CA THR A 216 1.53 -13.82 10.75
C THR A 216 2.31 -12.53 10.51
N LEU A 217 3.43 -12.39 11.22
CA LEU A 217 4.39 -11.29 11.08
C LEU A 217 5.53 -11.77 10.21
N LEU A 218 5.82 -11.07 9.13
CA LEU A 218 6.87 -11.45 8.18
C LEU A 218 8.25 -10.91 8.64
N PRO A 219 9.36 -11.50 8.17
CA PRO A 219 10.69 -10.93 8.33
C PRO A 219 10.74 -9.53 7.73
N LEU A 220 11.50 -8.63 8.35
CA LEU A 220 11.68 -7.27 7.85
C LEU A 220 12.58 -7.24 6.62
N THR A 221 12.34 -6.27 5.75
CA THR A 221 13.27 -5.90 4.67
C THR A 221 13.91 -4.55 5.01
N GLU A 222 15.23 -4.47 4.92
CA GLU A 222 16.01 -3.24 4.99
C GLU A 222 16.10 -2.63 3.59
N VAL A 223 15.82 -1.33 3.49
CA VAL A 223 15.94 -0.55 2.25
C VAL A 223 17.24 0.24 2.30
N VAL A 224 18.19 -0.13 1.44
CA VAL A 224 19.49 0.54 1.33
C VAL A 224 19.52 1.35 0.04
N THR A 225 19.64 2.66 0.15
CA THR A 225 19.78 3.55 -1.00
C THR A 225 21.12 4.28 -0.94
N SER A 226 21.77 4.44 -2.09
CA SER A 226 22.91 5.33 -2.26
C SER A 226 22.49 6.79 -2.45
N ASN A 227 21.21 7.04 -2.70
CA ASN A 227 20.63 8.37 -2.89
C ASN A 227 20.32 9.02 -1.55
N ASP A 228 20.07 10.33 -1.57
CA ASP A 228 19.65 11.10 -0.38
C ASP A 228 18.35 10.57 0.27
N PHE A 229 17.52 9.82 -0.47
CA PHE A 229 16.33 9.11 -0.01
C PHE A 229 15.83 8.12 -1.09
N PHE A 230 14.85 7.27 -0.71
CA PHE A 230 14.20 6.30 -1.58
C PHE A 230 13.16 6.97 -2.49
N ASP A 231 13.61 7.65 -3.53
CA ASP A 231 12.76 8.33 -4.51
C ASP A 231 12.22 7.41 -5.61
N PHE A 232 11.39 7.97 -6.48
CA PHE A 232 10.79 7.22 -7.60
C PHE A 232 11.86 6.61 -8.51
N ASP A 233 12.90 7.37 -8.85
CA ASP A 233 13.97 6.91 -9.74
C ASP A 233 14.78 5.79 -9.08
N ALA A 234 15.06 5.89 -7.76
CA ALA A 234 15.73 4.85 -7.00
C ALA A 234 14.91 3.55 -6.98
N LYS A 235 13.57 3.64 -6.84
CA LYS A 235 12.67 2.47 -6.82
C LYS A 235 12.68 1.65 -8.11
N TYR A 236 12.79 2.30 -9.26
CA TYR A 236 12.59 1.63 -10.56
C TYR A 236 13.86 1.52 -11.41
N ASN A 237 14.94 2.21 -11.06
CA ASN A 237 16.18 2.23 -11.83
C ASN A 237 17.34 1.43 -11.20
N GLY A 238 17.05 0.55 -10.22
CA GLY A 238 18.03 -0.38 -9.65
C GLY A 238 19.10 0.25 -8.74
N GLN A 239 18.86 1.46 -8.21
CA GLN A 239 19.77 2.17 -7.29
C GLN A 239 19.50 1.86 -5.81
N VAL A 240 18.65 0.87 -5.55
CA VAL A 240 18.26 0.43 -4.22
C VAL A 240 18.58 -1.03 -4.04
N SER A 241 19.15 -1.37 -2.90
CA SER A 241 19.35 -2.74 -2.45
C SER A 241 18.31 -3.06 -1.36
N GLU A 242 17.54 -4.10 -1.59
CA GLU A 242 16.54 -4.62 -0.66
C GLU A 242 17.12 -5.86 0.02
N ILE A 243 17.27 -5.85 1.34
CA ILE A 243 17.89 -6.94 2.09
C ILE A 243 16.87 -7.57 3.02
N THR A 244 16.49 -8.82 2.73
CA THR A 244 15.53 -9.60 3.50
C THR A 244 16.14 -10.94 3.93
N PRO A 245 16.24 -11.27 5.22
CA PRO A 245 15.91 -10.43 6.39
C PRO A 245 16.81 -9.21 6.55
N ALA A 246 16.26 -8.15 7.17
CA ALA A 246 17.00 -6.91 7.48
C ALA A 246 18.19 -7.18 8.41
N ARG A 247 19.28 -6.43 8.24
CA ARG A 247 20.52 -6.55 9.03
C ARG A 247 20.44 -5.73 10.34
N ILE A 248 19.48 -6.06 11.17
CA ILE A 248 19.21 -5.42 12.46
C ILE A 248 19.18 -6.46 13.58
N SER A 249 19.19 -6.03 14.84
CA SER A 249 19.13 -6.94 15.97
C SER A 249 17.78 -7.66 16.08
N ASP A 250 17.78 -8.86 16.68
CA ASP A 250 16.55 -9.59 16.95
C ASP A 250 15.60 -8.82 17.87
N GLU A 251 16.13 -8.02 18.79
CA GLU A 251 15.32 -7.17 19.66
C GLU A 251 14.58 -6.11 18.87
N MET A 252 15.28 -5.39 17.97
CA MET A 252 14.69 -4.39 17.10
C MET A 252 13.68 -5.03 16.12
N THR A 253 14.00 -6.20 15.58
CA THR A 253 13.08 -6.98 14.73
C THR A 253 11.76 -7.25 15.46
N ARG A 254 11.83 -7.79 16.69
CA ARG A 254 10.64 -8.04 17.51
C ARG A 254 9.89 -6.77 17.85
N TRP A 255 10.58 -5.66 18.12
CA TRP A 255 9.93 -4.38 18.40
C TRP A 255 9.10 -3.90 17.20
N VAL A 256 9.71 -3.85 16.01
CA VAL A 256 9.01 -3.44 14.78
C VAL A 256 7.84 -4.38 14.47
N GLN A 257 8.02 -5.69 14.59
CA GLN A 257 6.94 -6.66 14.39
C GLN A 257 5.78 -6.45 15.36
N ASN A 258 6.06 -6.19 16.64
CA ASN A 258 5.02 -5.90 17.64
C ASN A 258 4.28 -4.59 17.34
N LEU A 259 5.00 -3.55 16.90
CA LEU A 259 4.38 -2.30 16.45
C LEU A 259 3.51 -2.54 15.21
N THR A 260 3.97 -3.30 14.24
CA THR A 260 3.21 -3.66 13.04
C THR A 260 1.92 -4.39 13.41
N GLN A 261 1.99 -5.38 14.32
CA GLN A 261 0.80 -6.07 14.83
C GLN A 261 -0.17 -5.13 15.55
N ASN A 262 0.35 -4.21 16.36
CA ASN A 262 -0.47 -3.23 17.07
C ASN A 262 -1.18 -2.30 16.06
N ILE A 263 -0.45 -1.77 15.08
CA ILE A 263 -1.01 -0.92 14.02
C ILE A 263 -2.09 -1.68 13.25
N TYR A 264 -1.84 -2.95 12.86
CA TYR A 264 -2.84 -3.79 12.17
C TYR A 264 -4.17 -3.83 12.94
N ARG A 265 -4.11 -4.02 14.27
CA ARG A 265 -5.30 -4.07 15.13
C ARG A 265 -5.96 -2.71 15.28
N LEU A 266 -5.18 -1.65 15.49
CA LEU A 266 -5.69 -0.29 15.71
C LEU A 266 -6.46 0.26 14.52
N ILE A 267 -5.99 -0.01 13.29
CA ILE A 267 -6.68 0.45 12.08
C ILE A 267 -7.81 -0.50 11.64
N GLY A 268 -7.98 -1.65 12.31
CA GLY A 268 -8.93 -2.67 11.90
C GLY A 268 -8.58 -3.28 10.54
N ALA A 269 -7.30 -3.55 10.30
CA ALA A 269 -6.82 -4.08 9.03
C ALA A 269 -7.39 -5.46 8.72
N LYS A 270 -7.46 -5.78 7.44
CA LYS A 270 -7.76 -7.10 6.87
C LYS A 270 -6.77 -7.42 5.76
N GLY A 271 -6.68 -8.70 5.41
CA GLY A 271 -5.76 -9.16 4.38
C GLY A 271 -4.31 -8.89 4.76
N ILE A 272 -3.50 -8.60 3.75
CA ILE A 272 -2.08 -8.33 3.94
C ILE A 272 -1.79 -6.83 3.87
N ILE A 273 -1.03 -6.31 4.85
CA ILE A 273 -0.54 -4.93 4.86
C ILE A 273 0.97 -4.89 4.98
N ARG A 274 1.57 -3.73 4.71
CA ARG A 274 2.97 -3.43 4.95
C ARG A 274 3.07 -2.10 5.70
N VAL A 275 3.89 -2.07 6.74
CA VAL A 275 4.18 -0.85 7.50
C VAL A 275 5.66 -0.51 7.33
N ASP A 276 5.93 0.73 6.98
CA ASP A 276 7.26 1.24 6.71
C ASP A 276 7.74 2.11 7.90
N PHE A 277 9.01 1.94 8.30
CA PHE A 277 9.60 2.56 9.49
C PHE A 277 10.97 3.15 9.19
N ILE A 278 11.35 4.17 9.98
CA ILE A 278 12.73 4.56 10.16
C ILE A 278 13.20 4.11 11.55
N LEU A 279 14.34 3.44 11.60
CA LEU A 279 15.03 3.06 12.84
C LEU A 279 16.11 4.09 13.14
N PRO A 280 15.92 4.95 14.17
CA PRO A 280 16.92 5.94 14.54
C PRO A 280 18.25 5.28 14.95
N PRO A 281 19.41 5.91 14.64
CA PRO A 281 20.73 5.32 14.88
C PRO A 281 21.09 5.22 16.38
N ASP A 282 20.39 5.96 17.24
CA ASP A 282 20.55 5.92 18.69
C ASP A 282 19.81 4.76 19.37
N GLY A 283 19.14 3.89 18.59
CA GLY A 283 18.37 2.77 19.10
C GLY A 283 17.06 3.15 19.78
N SER A 284 16.64 4.41 19.64
CA SER A 284 15.33 4.86 20.16
C SER A 284 14.17 4.24 19.38
N GLU A 285 12.94 4.52 19.83
CA GLU A 285 11.71 3.97 19.27
C GLU A 285 11.62 4.13 17.74
N PRO A 286 11.25 3.06 16.99
CA PRO A 286 10.98 3.14 15.56
C PRO A 286 9.94 4.22 15.22
N VAL A 287 10.17 4.94 14.14
CA VAL A 287 9.26 5.98 13.65
C VAL A 287 8.49 5.44 12.46
N VAL A 288 7.16 5.41 12.54
CA VAL A 288 6.30 4.97 11.43
C VAL A 288 6.31 6.03 10.33
N LEU A 289 6.56 5.60 9.09
CA LEU A 289 6.48 6.43 7.89
C LEU A 289 5.10 6.36 7.25
N GLU A 290 4.65 5.15 6.94
CA GLU A 290 3.34 4.92 6.28
C GLU A 290 2.83 3.49 6.50
N VAL A 291 1.54 3.30 6.23
CA VAL A 291 0.87 2.00 6.23
C VAL A 291 0.28 1.75 4.83
N ASN A 292 0.71 0.67 4.20
CA ASN A 292 0.26 0.29 2.85
C ASN A 292 -0.74 -0.87 2.95
N THR A 293 -1.98 -0.63 2.56
CA THR A 293 -3.08 -1.61 2.64
C THR A 293 -3.27 -2.44 1.37
N THR A 294 -2.60 -2.07 0.28
CA THR A 294 -2.54 -2.83 -0.97
C THR A 294 -1.08 -2.91 -1.43
N PRO A 295 -0.20 -3.64 -0.69
CA PRO A 295 1.21 -3.69 -1.00
C PRO A 295 1.47 -4.37 -2.34
N GLY A 296 2.59 -4.00 -3.00
CA GLY A 296 3.00 -4.59 -4.26
C GLY A 296 3.16 -6.11 -4.21
N MET A 297 2.69 -6.79 -5.24
CA MET A 297 2.69 -8.26 -5.35
C MET A 297 3.38 -8.76 -6.61
N THR A 298 4.33 -8.00 -7.15
CA THR A 298 5.24 -8.51 -8.19
C THR A 298 6.18 -9.56 -7.58
N THR A 299 6.82 -10.38 -8.40
CA THR A 299 7.76 -11.42 -7.91
C THR A 299 8.93 -10.86 -7.10
N THR A 300 9.27 -9.60 -7.29
CA THR A 300 10.36 -8.86 -6.62
C THR A 300 9.89 -7.86 -5.57
N SER A 301 8.58 -7.72 -5.33
CA SER A 301 8.05 -6.85 -4.27
C SER A 301 8.40 -7.34 -2.87
N PHE A 302 8.38 -6.44 -1.89
CA PHE A 302 8.74 -6.74 -0.48
C PHE A 302 7.95 -7.91 0.10
N ILE A 303 6.62 -7.93 -0.06
CA ILE A 303 5.79 -9.00 0.52
C ILE A 303 6.17 -10.39 -0.01
N PRO A 304 6.26 -10.65 -1.31
CA PRO A 304 6.75 -11.91 -1.83
C PRO A 304 8.17 -12.29 -1.36
N GLN A 305 9.07 -11.30 -1.21
CA GLN A 305 10.42 -11.54 -0.66
C GLN A 305 10.34 -11.98 0.81
N GLN A 306 9.57 -11.28 1.62
CA GLN A 306 9.39 -11.55 3.05
C GLN A 306 8.72 -12.90 3.30
N ILE A 307 7.71 -13.27 2.50
CA ILE A 307 7.05 -14.60 2.57
C ILE A 307 8.08 -15.70 2.30
N ARG A 308 8.91 -15.57 1.25
CA ARG A 308 9.98 -16.53 0.96
C ARG A 308 11.03 -16.61 2.07
N ALA A 309 11.45 -15.45 2.60
CA ALA A 309 12.41 -15.39 3.71
C ALA A 309 11.86 -16.00 5.01
N ALA A 310 10.54 -15.98 5.21
CA ALA A 310 9.88 -16.69 6.30
C ALA A 310 9.79 -18.21 6.10
N GLY A 311 10.25 -18.74 4.97
CA GLY A 311 10.11 -20.17 4.61
C GLY A 311 8.67 -20.57 4.25
N LEU A 312 7.78 -19.60 4.02
CA LEU A 312 6.38 -19.84 3.67
C LEU A 312 6.21 -20.00 2.16
N GLN A 313 5.22 -20.82 1.78
CA GLN A 313 4.82 -20.96 0.39
C GLN A 313 3.82 -19.85 0.02
N ILE A 314 4.16 -19.06 -0.98
CA ILE A 314 3.35 -17.89 -1.38
C ILE A 314 1.92 -18.29 -1.77
N THR A 315 1.77 -19.44 -2.43
CA THR A 315 0.47 -20.00 -2.84
C THR A 315 -0.40 -20.36 -1.63
N GLU A 316 0.20 -20.86 -0.55
CA GLU A 316 -0.51 -21.17 0.69
C GLU A 316 -0.96 -19.89 1.39
N VAL A 317 -0.08 -18.88 1.46
CA VAL A 317 -0.43 -17.57 2.04
C VAL A 317 -1.59 -16.91 1.28
N MET A 318 -1.54 -16.92 -0.06
CA MET A 318 -2.65 -16.38 -0.87
C MET A 318 -3.95 -17.16 -0.64
N THR A 319 -3.84 -18.48 -0.52
CA THR A 319 -5.00 -19.34 -0.22
C THR A 319 -5.58 -19.01 1.16
N GLU A 320 -4.76 -18.88 2.20
CA GLU A 320 -5.21 -18.49 3.54
C GLU A 320 -5.96 -17.16 3.54
N ILE A 321 -5.44 -16.14 2.83
CA ILE A 321 -6.08 -14.82 2.73
C ILE A 321 -7.43 -14.92 2.01
N ILE A 322 -7.48 -15.61 0.87
CA ILE A 322 -8.72 -15.78 0.09
C ILE A 322 -9.78 -16.54 0.90
N GLU A 323 -9.41 -17.66 1.50
CA GLU A 323 -10.37 -18.48 2.28
C GLU A 323 -10.85 -17.72 3.53
N ASN A 324 -9.97 -16.93 4.18
CA ASN A 324 -10.36 -16.10 5.32
C ASN A 324 -11.48 -15.13 4.95
N GLU A 325 -11.37 -14.44 3.82
CA GLU A 325 -12.38 -13.48 3.39
C GLU A 325 -13.66 -14.15 2.86
N LEU A 326 -13.55 -15.33 2.25
CA LEU A 326 -14.71 -16.11 1.82
C LEU A 326 -15.53 -16.66 2.99
N ASN A 327 -14.89 -16.96 4.12
CA ASN A 327 -15.52 -17.58 5.29
C ASN A 327 -16.02 -16.56 6.33
N ASN A 328 -15.59 -15.32 6.30
CA ASN A 328 -15.97 -14.25 7.23
C ASN A 328 -17.19 -13.43 6.75
N ARG A 329 -18.19 -14.09 6.13
CA ARG A 329 -19.46 -13.47 5.70
C ARG A 329 -20.42 -13.27 6.85
#